data_c5cc3ea8c76d847bbcb6e54ce46f6814
#
_entry.id   c5cc3ea8c76d847bbcb6e54ce46f6814
#
_cell.length_a   1.000
_cell.length_b   1.000
_cell.length_c   1.000
_cell.angle_alpha   90.00
_cell.angle_beta   90.00
_cell.angle_gamma   90.00
#
_symmetry.space_group_name_H-M   'P 1'
#
loop_
_entity.id
_entity.type
_entity.pdbx_description
1 polymer ?
#
loop_
_entity_poly.entity_id
_entity_poly.type
_entity_poly.pdbx_seq_one_letter_code
_entity_poly.pdbx_strand_id
1 'polypeptide(L)'
;MANALDYVDWRGDLSFDTVPVNEIDKYIFTCIGKPDYTGIIPADGKTVTVNEAVGSYFATREDVGDKLGLISSASTLPMLRKIALSDRFRDIKLSGFINKVVVEKTEQFSALTVFSPDGVKYVSFRGTDDTIVGWKENCELAVKEVVPAQLDAKAYLEWAAETYD
;
A
#
# COMPACT_ATOMS: atom_id res chain seq x y z
N MET A 1 3.52 22.14 -10.74
CA MET A 1 2.24 21.79 -10.04
C MET A 1 2.62 20.96 -8.81
N ALA A 2 2.15 21.34 -7.62
CA ALA A 2 2.45 20.60 -6.39
C ALA A 2 1.85 19.18 -6.44
N ASN A 3 2.54 18.21 -5.86
CA ASN A 3 2.16 16.81 -5.80
C ASN A 3 2.32 16.24 -4.37
N ALA A 4 2.06 14.94 -4.18
CA ALA A 4 2.13 14.31 -2.86
C ALA A 4 3.56 14.31 -2.27
N LEU A 5 4.60 14.28 -3.11
CA LEU A 5 5.99 14.37 -2.65
C LEU A 5 6.27 15.75 -2.06
N ASP A 6 5.80 16.82 -2.73
CA ASP A 6 5.92 18.20 -2.22
C ASP A 6 5.15 18.35 -0.89
N TYR A 7 4.00 17.69 -0.76
CA TYR A 7 3.25 17.68 0.50
C TYR A 7 4.04 17.08 1.66
N VAL A 8 4.73 15.95 1.42
CA VAL A 8 5.59 15.33 2.45
C VAL A 8 6.74 16.27 2.82
N ASP A 9 7.33 16.98 1.85
CA ASP A 9 8.38 17.96 2.12
C ASP A 9 7.89 19.15 2.96
N TRP A 10 6.64 19.58 2.79
CA TRP A 10 6.08 20.74 3.50
C TRP A 10 5.42 20.40 4.83
N ARG A 11 4.97 19.15 5.02
CA ARG A 11 4.11 18.75 6.15
C ARG A 11 4.62 17.52 6.89
N GLY A 12 5.71 16.91 6.44
CA GLY A 12 6.24 15.69 7.04
C GLY A 12 6.79 15.86 8.47
N ASP A 13 7.03 17.09 8.91
CA ASP A 13 7.44 17.49 10.27
C ASP A 13 6.25 17.71 11.22
N LEU A 14 5.03 17.81 10.69
CA LEU A 14 3.83 18.06 11.49
C LEU A 14 3.15 16.76 11.91
N SER A 15 3.20 16.44 13.19
CA SER A 15 2.51 15.26 13.73
C SER A 15 1.00 15.33 13.53
N PHE A 16 0.33 14.17 13.59
CA PHE A 16 -1.14 14.09 13.50
C PHE A 16 -1.85 14.70 14.70
N ASP A 17 -1.17 14.88 15.85
CA ASP A 17 -1.68 15.62 17.01
C ASP A 17 -1.78 17.13 16.71
N THR A 18 -0.88 17.65 15.88
CA THR A 18 -0.86 19.06 15.49
C THR A 18 -1.80 19.34 14.32
N VAL A 19 -1.79 18.47 13.32
CA VAL A 19 -2.62 18.57 12.11
C VAL A 19 -3.32 17.24 11.86
N PRO A 20 -4.64 17.15 12.05
CA PRO A 20 -5.40 15.91 11.84
C PRO A 20 -5.21 15.31 10.45
N VAL A 21 -5.55 14.02 10.33
CA VAL A 21 -5.55 13.29 9.05
C VAL A 21 -6.43 14.01 8.02
N ASN A 22 -5.91 14.16 6.81
CA ASN A 22 -6.60 14.80 5.69
C ASN A 22 -6.58 13.93 4.42
N GLU A 23 -7.22 14.38 3.35
CA GLU A 23 -7.37 13.60 2.11
C GLU A 23 -6.02 13.29 1.42
N ILE A 24 -4.99 14.13 1.58
CA ILE A 24 -3.67 13.87 0.99
C ILE A 24 -2.97 12.76 1.79
N ASP A 25 -3.13 12.74 3.12
CA ASP A 25 -2.61 11.66 3.95
C ASP A 25 -3.23 10.31 3.55
N LYS A 26 -4.56 10.26 3.32
CA LYS A 26 -5.26 9.06 2.86
C LYS A 26 -4.73 8.59 1.49
N TYR A 27 -4.46 9.52 0.57
CA TYR A 27 -3.80 9.18 -0.69
C TYR A 27 -2.39 8.59 -0.46
N ILE A 28 -1.62 9.15 0.48
CA ILE A 28 -0.30 8.61 0.85
C ILE A 28 -0.44 7.20 1.42
N PHE A 29 -1.46 6.92 2.25
CA PHE A 29 -1.73 5.57 2.75
C PHE A 29 -1.95 4.56 1.61
N THR A 30 -2.63 4.95 0.54
CA THR A 30 -2.75 4.08 -0.64
C THR A 30 -1.43 3.87 -1.36
N CYS A 31 -0.57 4.88 -1.39
CA CYS A 31 0.76 4.79 -1.99
C CYS A 31 1.72 3.89 -1.19
N ILE A 32 1.57 3.83 0.14
CA ILE A 32 2.32 2.91 1.00
C ILE A 32 2.08 1.45 0.59
N GLY A 33 0.86 1.10 0.19
CA GLY A 33 0.50 -0.27 -0.21
C GLY A 33 1.01 -0.72 -1.59
N LYS A 34 1.68 0.15 -2.36
CA LYS A 34 2.12 -0.18 -3.72
C LYS A 34 3.32 -1.13 -3.82
N PRO A 35 4.38 -1.03 -2.97
CA PRO A 35 5.50 -1.97 -3.04
C PRO A 35 5.09 -3.40 -2.67
N ASP A 36 5.89 -4.35 -3.12
CA ASP A 36 5.77 -5.72 -2.68
C ASP A 36 6.51 -5.92 -1.36
N TYR A 37 5.78 -6.01 -0.27
CA TYR A 37 6.30 -6.25 1.09
C TYR A 37 6.30 -7.72 1.50
N THR A 38 6.30 -8.65 0.55
CA THR A 38 6.39 -10.08 0.84
C THR A 38 7.61 -10.38 1.70
N GLY A 39 7.40 -11.05 2.84
CA GLY A 39 8.45 -11.36 3.82
C GLY A 39 8.85 -10.19 4.74
N ILE A 40 8.26 -9.00 4.58
CA ILE A 40 8.54 -7.80 5.39
C ILE A 40 7.38 -7.50 6.33
N ILE A 41 6.16 -7.37 5.80
CA ILE A 41 4.97 -7.11 6.61
C ILE A 41 4.26 -8.43 6.86
N PRO A 42 4.04 -8.82 8.15
CA PRO A 42 3.36 -10.05 8.49
C PRO A 42 1.90 -10.08 8.01
N ALA A 43 1.46 -11.26 7.54
CA ALA A 43 0.07 -11.50 7.15
C ALA A 43 -0.82 -11.96 8.33
N ASP A 44 -0.23 -12.18 9.51
CA ASP A 44 -0.85 -12.80 10.68
C ASP A 44 -1.44 -11.80 11.70
N GLY A 45 -1.64 -10.55 11.30
CA GLY A 45 -2.19 -9.51 12.17
C GLY A 45 -1.15 -8.75 13.00
N LYS A 46 0.11 -9.18 13.05
CA LYS A 46 1.18 -8.41 13.68
C LYS A 46 1.47 -7.15 12.88
N THR A 47 1.88 -6.10 13.59
CA THR A 47 2.15 -4.80 12.98
C THR A 47 3.64 -4.50 12.89
N VAL A 48 4.01 -3.75 11.86
CA VAL A 48 5.31 -3.09 11.69
C VAL A 48 5.07 -1.61 11.41
N THR A 49 6.05 -0.76 11.67
CA THR A 49 5.93 0.67 11.34
C THR A 49 6.26 0.94 9.86
N VAL A 50 5.83 2.09 9.35
CA VAL A 50 6.22 2.55 7.99
C VAL A 50 7.74 2.64 7.87
N ASN A 51 8.43 3.14 8.91
CA ASN A 51 9.89 3.20 8.91
C ASN A 51 10.53 1.81 8.76
N GLU A 52 10.09 0.83 9.56
CA GLU A 52 10.60 -0.54 9.50
C GLU A 52 10.31 -1.22 8.15
N ALA A 53 9.06 -1.12 7.67
CA ALA A 53 8.65 -1.77 6.43
C ALA A 53 9.38 -1.18 5.21
N VAL A 54 9.40 0.13 5.08
CA VAL A 54 10.06 0.82 3.95
C VAL A 54 11.57 0.69 4.05
N GLY A 55 12.15 0.80 5.25
CA GLY A 55 13.57 0.58 5.47
C GLY A 55 14.00 -0.81 5.04
N SER A 56 13.28 -1.85 5.47
CA SER A 56 13.53 -3.24 5.07
C SER A 56 13.33 -3.45 3.56
N TYR A 57 12.31 -2.84 2.96
CA TYR A 57 12.07 -2.91 1.52
C TYR A 57 13.29 -2.43 0.71
N PHE A 58 13.87 -1.28 1.07
CA PHE A 58 15.04 -0.75 0.38
C PHE A 58 16.35 -1.48 0.74
N ALA A 59 16.47 -2.04 1.93
CA ALA A 59 17.65 -2.77 2.36
C ALA A 59 17.77 -4.18 1.74
N THR A 60 16.64 -4.83 1.45
CA THR A 60 16.60 -6.21 0.95
C THR A 60 16.59 -6.33 -0.57
N ARG A 61 16.46 -5.22 -1.29
CA ARG A 61 16.37 -5.19 -2.75
C ARG A 61 17.51 -4.37 -3.33
N GLU A 62 18.50 -5.04 -3.90
CA GLU A 62 19.70 -4.44 -4.46
C GLU A 62 19.44 -3.58 -5.70
N ASP A 63 18.31 -3.79 -6.38
CA ASP A 63 18.00 -3.16 -7.66
C ASP A 63 16.57 -2.56 -7.67
N VAL A 64 16.30 -1.71 -6.67
CA VAL A 64 15.09 -0.89 -6.70
C VAL A 64 15.32 0.25 -7.68
N GLY A 65 14.89 0.06 -8.93
CA GLY A 65 14.89 1.13 -9.94
C GLY A 65 14.14 2.39 -9.46
N ASP A 66 14.15 3.43 -10.26
CA ASP A 66 13.48 4.70 -9.91
C ASP A 66 11.93 4.59 -9.86
N LYS A 67 11.36 3.47 -10.32
CA LYS A 67 9.91 3.24 -10.43
C LYS A 67 9.51 1.84 -10.00
N LEU A 68 8.31 1.71 -9.46
CA LEU A 68 7.66 0.43 -9.12
C LEU A 68 7.08 -0.32 -10.34
N GLY A 69 7.35 0.13 -11.56
CA GLY A 69 6.82 -0.40 -12.82
C GLY A 69 6.46 0.74 -13.79
N LEU A 70 6.01 0.39 -15.01
CA LEU A 70 5.73 1.35 -16.07
C LEU A 70 4.58 2.31 -15.75
N ILE A 71 3.55 1.82 -15.05
CA ILE A 71 2.35 2.59 -14.72
C ILE A 71 2.52 3.40 -13.43
N SER A 72 3.48 3.03 -12.57
CA SER A 72 3.71 3.73 -11.31
C SER A 72 4.33 5.12 -11.53
N SER A 73 3.88 6.09 -10.74
CA SER A 73 4.49 7.42 -10.72
C SER A 73 5.96 7.34 -10.30
N ALA A 74 6.84 8.05 -11.02
CA ALA A 74 8.25 8.18 -10.66
C ALA A 74 8.47 8.81 -9.28
N SER A 75 7.48 9.52 -8.74
CA SER A 75 7.54 10.13 -7.40
C SER A 75 7.25 9.14 -6.27
N THR A 76 6.72 7.94 -6.54
CA THR A 76 6.29 7.00 -5.49
C THR A 76 7.46 6.54 -4.62
N LEU A 77 8.53 6.02 -5.20
CA LEU A 77 9.69 5.54 -4.42
C LEU A 77 10.43 6.66 -3.67
N PRO A 78 10.71 7.83 -4.27
CA PRO A 78 11.24 8.97 -3.53
C PRO A 78 10.35 9.41 -2.37
N MET A 79 9.02 9.42 -2.57
CA MET A 79 8.06 9.73 -1.51
C MET A 79 8.11 8.71 -0.37
N LEU A 80 8.15 7.40 -0.67
CA LEU A 80 8.24 6.35 0.34
C LEU A 80 9.49 6.51 1.22
N ARG A 81 10.65 6.86 0.64
CA ARG A 81 11.88 7.14 1.41
C ARG A 81 11.68 8.30 2.38
N LYS A 82 10.99 9.36 1.94
CA LYS A 82 10.75 10.53 2.78
C LYS A 82 9.74 10.27 3.89
N ILE A 83 8.62 9.60 3.59
CA ILE A 83 7.61 9.29 4.62
C ILE A 83 8.15 8.37 5.71
N ALA A 84 9.06 7.43 5.35
CA ALA A 84 9.69 6.54 6.33
C ALA A 84 10.56 7.29 7.37
N LEU A 85 11.01 8.49 7.04
CA LEU A 85 11.84 9.34 7.91
C LEU A 85 11.08 10.52 8.51
N SER A 86 9.85 10.78 8.05
CA SER A 86 9.08 11.94 8.49
C SER A 86 8.41 11.70 9.83
N ASP A 87 8.34 12.73 10.67
CA ASP A 87 7.66 12.65 11.98
C ASP A 87 6.17 12.36 11.82
N ARG A 88 5.58 12.75 10.69
CA ARG A 88 4.16 12.53 10.39
C ARG A 88 3.83 11.08 10.12
N PHE A 89 4.65 10.34 9.35
CA PHE A 89 4.25 9.03 8.82
C PHE A 89 5.05 7.84 9.36
N ARG A 90 6.28 8.05 9.86
CA ARG A 90 7.22 6.97 10.16
C ARG A 90 6.70 5.92 11.15
N ASP A 91 5.87 6.35 12.11
CA ASP A 91 5.37 5.51 13.21
C ASP A 91 3.98 4.91 12.93
N ILE A 92 3.38 5.21 11.77
CA ILE A 92 2.13 4.58 11.33
C ILE A 92 2.34 3.07 11.23
N LYS A 93 1.41 2.30 11.78
CA LYS A 93 1.47 0.84 11.79
C LYS A 93 0.84 0.27 10.53
N LEU A 94 1.46 -0.78 10.02
CA LEU A 94 1.06 -1.54 8.85
C LEU A 94 0.92 -3.01 9.23
N SER A 95 -0.03 -3.73 8.63
CA SER A 95 -0.25 -5.15 8.89
C SER A 95 -0.98 -5.84 7.73
N GLY A 96 -0.99 -7.17 7.75
CA GLY A 96 -1.83 -7.96 6.88
C GLY A 96 -1.45 -7.91 5.40
N PHE A 97 -0.16 -7.71 5.06
CA PHE A 97 0.22 -7.64 3.65
C PHE A 97 0.00 -8.99 2.95
N ILE A 98 -0.77 -8.94 1.87
CA ILE A 98 -1.00 -10.07 0.95
C ILE A 98 -0.61 -9.63 -0.46
N ASN A 99 0.12 -10.50 -1.17
CA ASN A 99 0.41 -10.38 -2.58
C ASN A 99 0.21 -11.74 -3.26
N LYS A 100 -0.82 -11.87 -4.06
CA LYS A 100 -1.26 -13.11 -4.69
C LYS A 100 -1.35 -12.92 -6.19
N VAL A 101 -0.63 -13.77 -6.93
CA VAL A 101 -0.70 -13.83 -8.39
C VAL A 101 -0.89 -15.29 -8.79
N VAL A 102 -2.03 -15.62 -9.43
CA VAL A 102 -2.36 -16.96 -9.90
C VAL A 102 -2.65 -16.89 -11.39
N VAL A 103 -1.65 -17.24 -12.19
CA VAL A 103 -1.68 -17.13 -13.67
C VAL A 103 -2.83 -17.95 -14.28
N GLU A 104 -3.04 -19.17 -13.79
CA GLU A 104 -4.06 -20.12 -14.30
C GLU A 104 -5.48 -19.58 -14.09
N LYS A 105 -5.70 -18.77 -13.06
CA LYS A 105 -6.99 -18.17 -12.73
C LYS A 105 -7.17 -16.74 -13.24
N THR A 106 -6.14 -16.18 -13.87
CA THR A 106 -6.10 -14.76 -14.23
C THR A 106 -6.42 -13.89 -12.99
N GLU A 107 -5.72 -14.13 -11.90
CA GLU A 107 -5.97 -13.53 -10.60
C GLU A 107 -4.73 -12.76 -10.13
N GLN A 108 -4.92 -11.48 -9.81
CA GLN A 108 -3.92 -10.64 -9.19
C GLN A 108 -4.56 -9.86 -8.05
N PHE A 109 -4.12 -10.11 -6.82
CA PHE A 109 -4.63 -9.44 -5.65
C PHE A 109 -3.50 -9.03 -4.71
N SER A 110 -3.54 -7.81 -4.21
CA SER A 110 -2.65 -7.36 -3.15
C SER A 110 -3.37 -6.37 -2.25
N ALA A 111 -3.21 -6.55 -0.95
CA ALA A 111 -3.83 -5.71 0.07
C ALA A 111 -2.88 -5.46 1.25
N LEU A 112 -3.12 -4.36 1.95
CA LEU A 112 -2.41 -3.94 3.15
C LEU A 112 -3.36 -3.13 4.05
N THR A 113 -3.32 -3.35 5.36
CA THR A 113 -4.02 -2.52 6.34
C THR A 113 -3.09 -1.48 6.94
N VAL A 114 -3.50 -0.21 6.91
CA VAL A 114 -2.84 0.94 7.49
C VAL A 114 -3.63 1.40 8.72
N PHE A 115 -2.98 1.49 9.87
CA PHE A 115 -3.58 1.97 11.12
C PHE A 115 -3.35 3.47 11.23
N SER A 116 -4.36 4.23 10.90
CA SER A 116 -4.29 5.68 10.96
C SER A 116 -4.38 6.20 12.40
N PRO A 117 -3.69 7.31 12.72
CA PRO A 117 -3.72 7.91 14.05
C PRO A 117 -5.10 8.41 14.51
N ASP A 118 -6.03 8.66 13.61
CA ASP A 118 -7.43 8.99 13.92
C ASP A 118 -8.26 7.78 14.37
N GLY A 119 -7.64 6.60 14.51
CA GLY A 119 -8.28 5.35 14.92
C GLY A 119 -8.95 4.58 13.77
N VAL A 120 -8.95 5.14 12.55
CA VAL A 120 -9.50 4.47 11.37
C VAL A 120 -8.48 3.50 10.79
N LYS A 121 -8.95 2.32 10.39
CA LYS A 121 -8.13 1.32 9.69
C LYS A 121 -8.43 1.44 8.19
N TYR A 122 -7.41 1.81 7.41
CA TYR A 122 -7.52 1.93 5.96
C TYR A 122 -6.99 0.67 5.30
N VAL A 123 -7.80 0.03 4.48
CA VAL A 123 -7.34 -1.07 3.63
C VAL A 123 -6.93 -0.50 2.28
N SER A 124 -5.66 -0.65 1.96
CA SER A 124 -5.11 -0.28 0.65
C SER A 124 -5.08 -1.51 -0.24
N PHE A 125 -5.83 -1.48 -1.33
CA PHE A 125 -5.72 -2.46 -2.41
C PHE A 125 -4.77 -1.93 -3.47
N ARG A 126 -3.77 -2.75 -3.85
CA ARG A 126 -2.89 -2.41 -4.95
C ARG A 126 -3.64 -2.65 -6.27
N GLY A 127 -3.65 -1.62 -7.12
CA GLY A 127 -4.16 -1.76 -8.48
C GLY A 127 -3.28 -2.67 -9.34
N THR A 128 -3.73 -2.93 -10.55
CA THR A 128 -3.04 -3.73 -11.57
C THR A 128 -1.58 -3.32 -11.71
N ASP A 129 -0.69 -4.29 -11.68
CA ASP A 129 0.71 -4.08 -12.05
C ASP A 129 0.91 -4.20 -13.59
N ASP A 130 2.16 -4.17 -14.04
CA ASP A 130 2.52 -4.26 -15.46
C ASP A 130 2.50 -5.71 -15.99
N THR A 131 1.88 -6.66 -15.28
CA THR A 131 1.80 -8.06 -15.70
C THR A 131 0.66 -8.30 -16.69
N ILE A 132 0.85 -9.27 -17.59
CA ILE A 132 -0.18 -9.73 -18.52
C ILE A 132 -1.41 -10.25 -17.76
N VAL A 133 -1.19 -10.86 -16.57
CA VAL A 133 -2.26 -11.38 -15.71
C VAL A 133 -3.18 -10.26 -15.24
N GLY A 134 -2.60 -9.18 -14.71
CA GLY A 134 -3.37 -8.03 -14.24
C GLY A 134 -4.13 -7.32 -15.37
N TRP A 135 -3.51 -7.16 -16.54
CA TRP A 135 -4.19 -6.59 -17.71
C TRP A 135 -5.35 -7.46 -18.19
N LYS A 136 -5.18 -8.80 -18.22
CA LYS A 136 -6.23 -9.74 -18.59
C LYS A 136 -7.38 -9.70 -17.59
N GLU A 137 -7.11 -9.65 -16.28
CA GLU A 137 -8.14 -9.55 -15.26
C GLU A 137 -8.95 -8.25 -15.40
N ASN A 138 -8.30 -7.12 -15.71
CA ASN A 138 -9.01 -5.86 -16.00
C ASN A 138 -9.95 -5.98 -17.22
N CYS A 139 -9.55 -6.71 -18.26
CA CYS A 139 -10.44 -6.98 -19.38
C CYS A 139 -11.62 -7.88 -18.98
N GLU A 140 -11.40 -8.84 -18.09
CA GLU A 140 -12.45 -9.72 -17.57
C GLU A 140 -13.50 -8.98 -16.74
N LEU A 141 -13.12 -7.90 -16.00
CA LEU A 141 -14.06 -7.01 -15.29
C LEU A 141 -15.13 -6.40 -16.21
N ALA A 142 -14.82 -6.22 -17.50
CA ALA A 142 -15.77 -5.66 -18.46
C ALA A 142 -16.85 -6.67 -18.93
N VAL A 143 -16.62 -7.97 -18.74
CA VAL A 143 -17.46 -9.05 -19.29
C VAL A 143 -17.94 -10.05 -18.25
N LYS A 144 -17.32 -10.09 -17.07
CA LYS A 144 -17.69 -10.97 -15.96
C LYS A 144 -18.42 -10.20 -14.87
N GLU A 145 -19.41 -10.80 -14.26
CA GLU A 145 -20.15 -10.25 -13.14
C GLU A 145 -19.27 -10.12 -11.88
N VAL A 146 -18.36 -11.09 -11.68
CA VAL A 146 -17.40 -11.12 -10.57
C VAL A 146 -16.08 -11.70 -11.04
N VAL A 147 -14.95 -11.08 -10.66
CA VAL A 147 -13.61 -11.61 -10.88
C VAL A 147 -12.98 -12.08 -9.55
N PRO A 148 -11.97 -12.99 -9.59
CA PRO A 148 -11.36 -13.56 -8.40
C PRO A 148 -10.85 -12.52 -7.39
N ALA A 149 -10.19 -11.45 -7.83
CA ALA A 149 -9.69 -10.39 -6.96
C ALA A 149 -10.78 -9.67 -6.14
N GLN A 150 -12.03 -9.60 -6.63
CA GLN A 150 -13.14 -9.03 -5.88
C GLN A 150 -13.56 -9.93 -4.71
N LEU A 151 -13.49 -11.26 -4.89
CA LEU A 151 -13.76 -12.22 -3.82
C LEU A 151 -12.66 -12.17 -2.76
N ASP A 152 -11.40 -12.10 -3.19
CA ASP A 152 -10.25 -11.93 -2.28
C ASP A 152 -10.33 -10.60 -1.51
N ALA A 153 -10.74 -9.51 -2.17
CA ALA A 153 -10.94 -8.22 -1.51
C ALA A 153 -12.00 -8.28 -0.41
N LYS A 154 -13.14 -8.94 -0.71
CA LYS A 154 -14.19 -9.17 0.29
C LYS A 154 -13.67 -9.99 1.48
N ALA A 155 -13.03 -11.13 1.21
CA ALA A 155 -12.47 -12.00 2.24
C ALA A 155 -11.41 -11.26 3.11
N TYR A 156 -10.59 -10.43 2.49
CA TYR A 156 -9.61 -9.61 3.20
C TYR A 156 -10.27 -8.59 4.13
N LEU A 157 -11.33 -7.91 3.69
CA LEU A 157 -12.08 -6.96 4.52
C LEU A 157 -12.74 -7.63 5.72
N GLU A 158 -13.34 -8.80 5.52
CA GLU A 158 -13.95 -9.61 6.60
C GLU A 158 -12.88 -10.04 7.61
N TRP A 159 -11.75 -10.58 7.13
CA TRP A 159 -10.61 -10.93 7.99
C TRP A 159 -10.05 -9.73 8.76
N ALA A 160 -9.88 -8.58 8.11
CA ALA A 160 -9.34 -7.38 8.75
C ALA A 160 -10.29 -6.85 9.83
N ALA A 161 -11.59 -6.87 9.59
CA ALA A 161 -12.60 -6.50 10.58
C ALA A 161 -12.53 -7.43 11.81
N GLU A 162 -12.48 -8.74 11.60
CA GLU A 162 -12.40 -9.72 12.71
C GLU A 162 -11.08 -9.65 13.49
N THR A 163 -9.97 -9.30 12.82
CA THR A 163 -8.64 -9.33 13.42
C THR A 163 -8.30 -8.05 14.18
N TYR A 164 -8.83 -6.91 13.75
CA TYR A 164 -8.41 -5.61 14.25
C TYR A 164 -9.50 -4.84 15.02
N ASP A 165 -10.65 -5.42 15.25
CA ASP A 165 -11.73 -4.81 16.10
C ASP A 165 -11.43 -4.78 17.58
#